data_a8de25968e7538a4e10b786d45b77d99
#
_entry.id   a8de25968e7538a4e10b786d45b77d99
#
_cell.length_a   1.000
_cell.length_b   1.000
_cell.length_c   1.000
_cell.angle_alpha   90.00
_cell.angle_beta   90.00
_cell.angle_gamma   90.00
#
_symmetry.space_group_name_H-M   'P 1'
#
loop_
_entity.id
_entity.type
_entity.pdbx_description
1 polymer ?
#
loop_
_entity_poly.entity_id
_entity_poly.type
_entity_poly.pdbx_seq_one_letter_code
_entity_poly.pdbx_strand_id
1 'polypeptide(L)'
;MAISEKIKKIKARARLRLNEVRRDASAISWATLCYVHRANHISNHINMTDQELIDRLLDEDITGSSSFYGDKDEVALIIRDTLLDEEYESPLQIAEWLEDYSSDDEIVMLKTYNYPIGKTFLRSQNHDWSKGAMDCYTAVVVLQKISRKEDFGWRVKTAYPEP
;
A
#
# COMPACT_ATOMS: atom_id res chain seq x y z
N MET A 1 -13.93 -29.86 -8.74
CA MET A 1 -13.96 -30.57 -7.42
C MET A 1 -12.75 -30.15 -6.57
N ALA A 2 -11.54 -30.51 -6.99
CA ALA A 2 -10.33 -30.20 -6.21
C ALA A 2 -10.12 -28.69 -5.98
N ILE A 3 -10.39 -27.84 -6.98
CA ILE A 3 -10.26 -26.38 -6.88
C ILE A 3 -11.26 -25.82 -5.88
N SER A 4 -12.50 -26.29 -5.89
CA SER A 4 -13.54 -25.85 -4.96
C SER A 4 -13.20 -26.18 -3.50
N GLU A 5 -12.65 -27.36 -3.26
CA GLU A 5 -12.21 -27.77 -1.92
C GLU A 5 -10.99 -26.96 -1.46
N LYS A 6 -10.04 -26.67 -2.36
CA LYS A 6 -8.90 -25.83 -2.07
C LYS A 6 -9.32 -24.43 -1.66
N ILE A 7 -10.24 -23.82 -2.40
CA ILE A 7 -10.77 -22.48 -2.10
C ILE A 7 -11.46 -22.46 -0.74
N LYS A 8 -12.29 -23.45 -0.44
CA LYS A 8 -12.97 -23.57 0.86
C LYS A 8 -11.98 -23.64 2.03
N LYS A 9 -10.90 -24.40 1.87
CA LYS A 9 -9.86 -24.53 2.88
C LYS A 9 -9.12 -23.21 3.09
N ILE A 10 -8.79 -22.50 2.01
CA ILE A 10 -8.15 -21.17 2.08
C ILE A 10 -9.06 -20.21 2.85
N LYS A 11 -10.33 -20.14 2.50
CA LYS A 11 -11.28 -19.25 3.15
C LYS A 11 -11.47 -19.58 4.63
N ALA A 12 -11.51 -20.86 4.98
CA ALA A 12 -11.62 -21.28 6.37
C ALA A 12 -10.40 -20.88 7.19
N ARG A 13 -9.20 -21.10 6.65
CA ARG A 13 -7.94 -20.68 7.32
C ARG A 13 -7.84 -19.16 7.41
N ALA A 14 -8.26 -18.45 6.36
CA ALA A 14 -8.24 -16.99 6.35
C ALA A 14 -9.11 -16.41 7.45
N ARG A 15 -10.28 -16.96 7.68
CA ARG A 15 -11.17 -16.51 8.77
C ARG A 15 -10.53 -16.68 10.15
N LEU A 16 -9.79 -17.77 10.36
CA LEU A 16 -9.07 -17.98 11.62
C LEU A 16 -7.93 -16.97 11.79
N ARG A 17 -7.37 -16.49 10.69
CA ARG A 17 -6.25 -15.55 10.69
C ARG A 17 -6.68 -14.08 10.72
N LEU A 18 -7.96 -13.81 10.52
CA LEU A 18 -8.48 -12.47 10.31
C LEU A 18 -8.17 -11.51 11.47
N ASN A 19 -8.35 -11.96 12.72
CA ASN A 19 -8.07 -11.13 13.89
C ASN A 19 -6.57 -10.80 14.02
N GLU A 20 -5.71 -11.73 13.65
CA GLU A 20 -4.26 -11.52 13.63
C GLU A 20 -3.89 -10.44 12.60
N VAL A 21 -4.47 -10.52 11.39
CA VAL A 21 -4.24 -9.52 10.34
C VAL A 21 -4.72 -8.13 10.80
N ARG A 22 -5.91 -8.06 11.40
CA ARG A 22 -6.43 -6.78 11.92
C ARG A 22 -5.54 -6.20 13.02
N ARG A 23 -5.08 -7.05 13.93
CA ARG A 23 -4.16 -6.64 15.00
C ARG A 23 -2.87 -6.07 14.43
N ASP A 24 -2.26 -6.78 13.49
CA ASP A 24 -0.98 -6.39 12.90
C ASP A 24 -1.12 -5.13 12.06
N ALA A 25 -2.20 -5.00 11.30
CA ALA A 25 -2.49 -3.78 10.54
C ALA A 25 -2.76 -2.59 11.47
N SER A 26 -3.47 -2.80 12.58
CA SER A 26 -3.76 -1.75 13.56
C SER A 26 -2.51 -1.24 14.26
N ALA A 27 -1.45 -2.02 14.29
CA ALA A 27 -0.16 -1.65 14.88
C ALA A 27 0.68 -0.75 13.97
N ILE A 28 0.25 -0.48 12.74
CA ILE A 28 1.01 0.35 11.80
C ILE A 28 1.08 1.79 12.30
N SER A 29 2.31 2.26 12.42
CA SER A 29 2.70 3.63 12.73
C SER A 29 3.93 3.95 11.89
N TRP A 30 4.39 5.20 11.88
CA TRP A 30 5.64 5.50 11.19
C TRP A 30 6.81 4.69 11.76
N ALA A 31 6.87 4.54 13.09
CA ALA A 31 7.91 3.75 13.74
C ALA A 31 7.90 2.29 13.28
N THR A 32 6.73 1.64 13.23
CA THR A 32 6.66 0.24 12.77
C THR A 32 6.92 0.11 11.28
N LEU A 33 6.53 1.10 10.47
CA LEU A 33 6.89 1.11 9.04
C LEU A 33 8.41 1.11 8.85
N CYS A 34 9.14 1.86 9.67
CA CYS A 34 10.60 1.90 9.61
C CYS A 34 11.27 0.64 10.16
N TYR A 35 10.88 0.23 11.37
CA TYR A 35 11.63 -0.78 12.13
C TYR A 35 11.11 -2.20 11.97
N VAL A 36 9.82 -2.38 11.73
CA VAL A 36 9.21 -3.69 11.53
C VAL A 36 9.10 -4.01 10.04
N HIS A 37 8.51 -3.10 9.28
CA HIS A 37 8.28 -3.30 7.83
C HIS A 37 9.49 -2.94 6.97
N ARG A 38 10.45 -2.21 7.52
CA ARG A 38 11.65 -1.73 6.81
C ARG A 38 11.29 -0.94 5.55
N ALA A 39 10.25 -0.12 5.67
CA ALA A 39 9.69 0.65 4.57
C ALA A 39 9.94 2.15 4.72
N ASN A 40 11.07 2.54 5.30
CA ASN A 40 11.43 3.95 5.52
C ASN A 40 11.57 4.74 4.20
N HIS A 41 11.80 4.06 3.08
CA HIS A 41 11.85 4.70 1.75
C HIS A 41 10.50 5.32 1.33
N ILE A 42 9.39 4.99 2.00
CA ILE A 42 8.11 5.65 1.80
C ILE A 42 8.24 7.15 2.05
N SER A 43 9.21 7.57 2.87
CA SER A 43 9.51 9.00 3.07
C SER A 43 9.76 9.76 1.77
N ASN A 44 10.23 9.07 0.72
CA ASN A 44 10.43 9.65 -0.61
C ASN A 44 9.11 9.97 -1.32
N HIS A 45 7.98 9.55 -0.74
CA HIS A 45 6.63 9.84 -1.23
C HIS A 45 5.82 10.67 -0.22
N ILE A 46 6.49 11.42 0.65
CA ILE A 46 5.82 12.20 1.70
C ILE A 46 6.25 13.65 1.60
N ASN A 47 5.26 14.54 1.42
CA ASN A 47 5.43 15.98 1.44
C ASN A 47 6.57 16.49 0.54
N MET A 48 6.71 15.91 -0.63
CA MET A 48 7.70 16.32 -1.62
C MET A 48 7.24 17.56 -2.37
N THR A 49 8.18 18.43 -2.74
CA THR A 49 7.86 19.60 -3.56
C THR A 49 7.64 19.18 -5.01
N ASP A 50 6.95 20.03 -5.77
CA ASP A 50 6.73 19.80 -7.20
C ASP A 50 8.08 19.66 -7.93
N GLN A 51 9.07 20.48 -7.59
CA GLN A 51 10.37 20.42 -8.23
C GLN A 51 11.09 19.09 -7.93
N GLU A 52 11.02 18.60 -6.69
CA GLU A 52 11.58 17.30 -6.33
C GLU A 52 10.94 16.16 -7.12
N LEU A 53 9.61 16.20 -7.30
CA LEU A 53 8.90 15.19 -8.08
C LEU A 53 9.28 15.24 -9.57
N ILE A 54 9.39 16.43 -10.14
CA ILE A 54 9.81 16.63 -11.54
C ILE A 54 11.26 16.17 -11.72
N ASP A 55 12.15 16.49 -10.79
CA ASP A 55 13.55 16.09 -10.85
C ASP A 55 13.68 14.56 -10.86
N ARG A 56 12.86 13.84 -10.11
CA ARG A 56 12.84 12.38 -10.15
C ARG A 56 12.44 11.85 -11.52
N LEU A 57 11.46 12.47 -12.19
CA LEU A 57 11.05 12.07 -13.54
C LEU A 57 12.17 12.33 -14.57
N LEU A 58 12.97 13.36 -14.36
CA LEU A 58 14.10 13.68 -15.25
C LEU A 58 15.29 12.76 -15.03
N ASP A 59 15.50 12.31 -13.80
CA ASP A 59 16.68 11.53 -13.40
C ASP A 59 16.46 10.01 -13.43
N GLU A 60 15.21 9.55 -13.33
CA GLU A 60 14.85 8.14 -13.23
C GLU A 60 13.92 7.72 -14.39
N ASP A 61 14.01 6.46 -14.79
CA ASP A 61 13.14 5.88 -15.81
C ASP A 61 11.87 5.35 -15.14
N ILE A 62 11.00 6.27 -14.70
CA ILE A 62 9.74 5.96 -14.04
C ILE A 62 8.57 6.62 -14.79
N THR A 63 7.39 6.08 -14.65
CA THR A 63 6.19 6.55 -15.35
C THR A 63 5.46 7.68 -14.62
N GLY A 64 5.67 7.79 -13.32
CA GLY A 64 5.09 8.81 -12.50
C GLY A 64 5.90 9.05 -11.24
N SER A 65 5.78 10.24 -10.69
CA SER A 65 6.45 10.67 -9.47
C SER A 65 5.41 11.27 -8.55
N SER A 66 5.14 10.64 -7.42
CA SER A 66 4.03 10.98 -6.54
C SER A 66 4.45 11.21 -5.10
N SER A 67 3.63 11.97 -4.38
CA SER A 67 3.84 12.28 -2.98
C SER A 67 2.51 12.37 -2.25
N PHE A 68 2.43 11.78 -1.06
CA PHE A 68 1.34 12.05 -0.13
C PHE A 68 1.43 13.49 0.39
N TYR A 69 0.27 14.06 0.67
CA TYR A 69 0.18 15.28 1.50
C TYR A 69 0.33 14.89 2.99
N GLY A 70 0.61 15.89 3.81
CA GLY A 70 0.69 15.69 5.24
C GLY A 70 2.06 15.20 5.71
N ASP A 71 2.12 14.82 6.98
CA ASP A 71 3.35 14.35 7.61
C ASP A 71 3.41 12.81 7.66
N LYS A 72 4.49 12.28 8.22
CA LYS A 72 4.72 10.84 8.32
C LYS A 72 3.64 10.11 9.11
N ASP A 73 3.14 10.73 10.19
CA ASP A 73 2.09 10.11 11.00
C ASP A 73 0.76 10.05 10.27
N GLU A 74 0.41 11.10 9.52
CA GLU A 74 -0.79 11.12 8.67
C GLU A 74 -0.71 10.06 7.56
N VAL A 75 0.44 9.90 6.94
CA VAL A 75 0.65 8.88 5.91
C VAL A 75 0.56 7.47 6.50
N ALA A 76 1.13 7.25 7.68
CA ALA A 76 1.00 5.96 8.37
C ALA A 76 -0.47 5.62 8.67
N LEU A 77 -1.28 6.62 9.03
CA LEU A 77 -2.72 6.44 9.21
C LEU A 77 -3.41 6.05 7.90
N ILE A 78 -3.07 6.68 6.80
CA ILE A 78 -3.62 6.35 5.47
C ILE A 78 -3.28 4.90 5.11
N ILE A 79 -2.05 4.47 5.33
CA ILE A 79 -1.62 3.10 5.09
C ILE A 79 -2.43 2.13 5.96
N ARG A 80 -2.52 2.40 7.26
CA ARG A 80 -3.28 1.58 8.19
C ARG A 80 -4.74 1.47 7.76
N ASP A 81 -5.38 2.60 7.45
CA ASP A 81 -6.79 2.63 7.07
C ASP A 81 -7.05 1.89 5.75
N THR A 82 -6.08 1.91 4.83
CA THR A 82 -6.17 1.14 3.58
C THR A 82 -6.22 -0.37 3.88
N LEU A 83 -5.41 -0.84 4.82
CA LEU A 83 -5.34 -2.26 5.17
C LEU A 83 -6.47 -2.72 6.07
N LEU A 84 -7.11 -1.80 6.79
CA LEU A 84 -8.24 -2.09 7.69
C LEU A 84 -9.61 -1.80 7.07
N ASP A 85 -9.65 -1.41 5.80
CA ASP A 85 -10.90 -1.01 5.14
C ASP A 85 -11.89 -2.17 5.10
N GLU A 86 -13.02 -2.00 5.80
CA GLU A 86 -14.07 -3.01 5.88
C GLU A 86 -14.98 -2.99 4.65
N GLU A 87 -15.12 -1.85 3.97
CA GLU A 87 -15.94 -1.75 2.77
C GLU A 87 -15.41 -2.66 1.64
N TYR A 88 -14.08 -2.72 1.49
CA TYR A 88 -13.43 -3.58 0.52
C TYR A 88 -12.98 -4.91 1.12
N GLU A 89 -13.33 -5.19 2.37
CA GLU A 89 -12.93 -6.39 3.11
C GLU A 89 -11.42 -6.62 3.06
N SER A 90 -10.64 -5.54 3.17
CA SER A 90 -9.19 -5.60 3.02
C SER A 90 -8.49 -6.57 3.97
N PRO A 91 -8.86 -6.64 5.27
CA PRO A 91 -8.25 -7.63 6.16
C PRO A 91 -8.49 -9.08 5.70
N LEU A 92 -9.69 -9.38 5.20
CA LEU A 92 -9.99 -10.71 4.70
C LEU A 92 -9.22 -11.03 3.43
N GLN A 93 -9.09 -10.07 2.51
CA GLN A 93 -8.29 -10.24 1.30
C GLN A 93 -6.83 -10.53 1.63
N ILE A 94 -6.27 -9.83 2.61
CA ILE A 94 -4.90 -10.08 3.08
C ILE A 94 -4.78 -11.49 3.66
N ALA A 95 -5.73 -11.88 4.52
CA ALA A 95 -5.72 -13.21 5.12
C ALA A 95 -5.82 -14.32 4.07
N GLU A 96 -6.70 -14.17 3.09
CA GLU A 96 -6.83 -15.14 1.99
C GLU A 96 -5.55 -15.23 1.16
N TRP A 97 -4.93 -14.09 0.84
CA TRP A 97 -3.66 -14.03 0.13
C TRP A 97 -2.56 -14.77 0.89
N LEU A 98 -2.47 -14.58 2.20
CA LEU A 98 -1.47 -15.26 3.04
C LEU A 98 -1.69 -16.77 3.11
N GLU A 99 -2.94 -17.21 3.12
CA GLU A 99 -3.29 -18.63 3.22
C GLU A 99 -3.28 -19.35 1.88
N ASP A 100 -3.26 -18.63 0.77
CA ASP A 100 -3.09 -19.21 -0.55
C ASP A 100 -1.60 -19.27 -0.89
N TYR A 101 -0.98 -20.40 -0.62
CA TYR A 101 0.45 -20.60 -0.83
C TYR A 101 0.88 -20.58 -2.30
N SER A 102 -0.08 -20.66 -3.23
CA SER A 102 0.18 -20.54 -4.66
C SER A 102 -0.01 -19.12 -5.19
N SER A 103 -0.46 -18.19 -4.35
CA SER A 103 -0.61 -16.77 -4.74
C SER A 103 0.75 -16.07 -4.85
N ASP A 104 0.75 -14.93 -5.53
CA ASP A 104 1.96 -14.12 -5.70
C ASP A 104 2.55 -13.67 -4.35
N ASP A 105 3.85 -13.41 -4.34
CA ASP A 105 4.55 -12.93 -3.15
C ASP A 105 4.14 -11.52 -2.74
N GLU A 106 3.46 -10.78 -3.63
CA GLU A 106 2.99 -9.43 -3.37
C GLU A 106 1.50 -9.34 -3.63
N ILE A 107 0.84 -8.45 -2.88
CA ILE A 107 -0.53 -8.04 -3.13
C ILE A 107 -0.61 -6.53 -3.06
N VAL A 108 -1.43 -5.94 -3.93
CA VAL A 108 -1.68 -4.49 -3.95
C VAL A 108 -3.03 -4.21 -3.31
N MET A 109 -3.02 -3.41 -2.24
CA MET A 109 -4.23 -2.97 -1.56
C MET A 109 -4.51 -1.52 -1.91
N LEU A 110 -5.76 -1.20 -2.20
CA LEU A 110 -6.18 0.12 -2.67
C LEU A 110 -7.29 0.67 -1.78
N LYS A 111 -7.25 1.98 -1.55
CA LYS A 111 -8.39 2.71 -0.97
C LYS A 111 -8.50 4.07 -1.65
N THR A 112 -9.69 4.36 -2.18
CA THR A 112 -9.98 5.64 -2.80
C THR A 112 -10.73 6.54 -1.82
N TYR A 113 -10.25 7.78 -1.70
CA TYR A 113 -10.83 8.81 -0.85
C TYR A 113 -11.62 9.80 -1.69
N ASN A 114 -12.53 10.53 -1.05
CA ASN A 114 -13.33 11.57 -1.71
C ASN A 114 -12.68 12.96 -1.62
N TYR A 115 -11.44 13.02 -1.16
CA TYR A 115 -10.62 14.23 -1.10
C TYR A 115 -9.20 13.87 -1.52
N PRO A 116 -8.41 14.84 -2.00
CA PRO A 116 -7.05 14.54 -2.44
C PRO A 116 -6.15 14.18 -1.25
N ILE A 117 -5.43 13.07 -1.39
CA ILE A 117 -4.47 12.58 -0.39
C ILE A 117 -3.03 12.76 -0.82
N GLY A 118 -2.81 13.22 -2.04
CA GLY A 118 -1.49 13.41 -2.59
C GLY A 118 -1.52 14.05 -3.96
N LYS A 119 -0.37 14.09 -4.59
CA LYS A 119 -0.16 14.69 -5.91
C LYS A 119 0.84 13.87 -6.72
N THR A 120 0.77 13.98 -8.04
CA THR A 120 1.68 13.27 -8.93
C THR A 120 1.97 14.08 -10.19
N PHE A 121 3.14 13.85 -10.76
CA PHE A 121 3.47 14.21 -12.13
C PHE A 121 3.63 12.93 -12.93
N LEU A 122 2.96 12.84 -14.06
CA LEU A 122 3.01 11.69 -14.94
C LEU A 122 3.86 12.00 -16.17
N ARG A 123 4.61 11.01 -16.65
CA ARG A 123 5.37 11.11 -17.90
C ARG A 123 4.45 11.03 -19.13
N SER A 124 3.19 10.74 -18.93
CA SER A 124 2.20 10.66 -19.99
C SER A 124 2.07 11.98 -20.76
N GLN A 125 1.86 11.88 -22.08
CA GLN A 125 1.59 13.02 -22.95
C GLN A 125 0.32 13.80 -22.56
N ASN A 126 -0.56 13.19 -21.77
CA ASN A 126 -1.80 13.80 -21.30
C ASN A 126 -1.60 14.69 -20.07
N HIS A 127 -0.42 14.71 -19.48
CA HIS A 127 -0.12 15.56 -18.33
C HIS A 127 0.77 16.73 -18.74
N ASP A 128 0.20 17.93 -18.74
CA ASP A 128 0.94 19.18 -18.93
C ASP A 128 1.49 19.65 -17.59
N TRP A 129 2.80 19.47 -17.39
CA TRP A 129 3.48 19.80 -16.13
C TRP A 129 3.45 21.29 -15.80
N SER A 130 3.27 22.16 -16.80
CA SER A 130 3.18 23.61 -16.58
C SER A 130 1.91 24.01 -15.81
N LYS A 131 0.90 23.13 -15.78
CA LYS A 131 -0.33 23.31 -15.02
C LYS A 131 -0.25 22.80 -13.59
N GLY A 132 0.92 22.28 -13.17
CA GLY A 132 1.13 21.74 -11.84
C GLY A 132 0.87 20.24 -11.74
N ALA A 133 0.96 19.74 -10.53
CA ALA A 133 0.72 18.33 -10.24
C ALA A 133 -0.77 17.99 -10.37
N MET A 134 -1.05 16.74 -10.68
CA MET A 134 -2.40 16.17 -10.62
C MET A 134 -2.70 15.71 -9.19
N ASP A 135 -3.93 15.93 -8.73
CA ASP A 135 -4.36 15.41 -7.43
C ASP A 135 -4.49 13.89 -7.47
N CYS A 136 -4.14 13.27 -6.34
CA CYS A 136 -4.25 11.83 -6.13
C CYS A 136 -5.31 11.55 -5.07
N TYR A 137 -6.18 10.58 -5.35
CA TYR A 137 -7.29 10.20 -4.46
C TYR A 137 -7.18 8.78 -3.94
N THR A 138 -6.29 7.96 -4.51
CA THR A 138 -6.18 6.55 -4.17
C THR A 138 -4.84 6.28 -3.48
N ALA A 139 -4.91 5.66 -2.30
CA ALA A 139 -3.74 5.11 -1.65
C ALA A 139 -3.46 3.72 -2.22
N VAL A 140 -2.22 3.50 -2.62
CA VAL A 140 -1.72 2.20 -3.08
C VAL A 140 -0.76 1.69 -2.01
N VAL A 141 -1.04 0.51 -1.46
CA VAL A 141 -0.18 -0.13 -0.47
C VAL A 141 0.19 -1.51 -0.98
N VAL A 142 1.46 -1.74 -1.20
CA VAL A 142 1.98 -3.01 -1.68
C VAL A 142 2.49 -3.82 -0.49
N LEU A 143 1.96 -5.02 -0.30
CA LEU A 143 2.38 -5.95 0.73
C LEU A 143 3.22 -7.06 0.13
N GLN A 144 4.17 -7.56 0.90
CA GLN A 144 5.05 -8.66 0.52
C GLN A 144 4.98 -9.76 1.58
N LYS A 145 4.91 -11.01 1.12
CA LYS A 145 5.04 -12.16 2.01
C LYS A 145 6.45 -12.25 2.56
N ILE A 146 6.56 -12.55 3.84
CA ILE A 146 7.83 -12.82 4.50
C ILE A 146 7.82 -14.22 5.11
N SER A 147 9.00 -14.74 5.43
CA SER A 147 9.14 -16.06 6.04
C SER A 147 8.27 -16.17 7.29
N ARG A 148 7.71 -17.36 7.54
CA ARG A 148 6.94 -17.65 8.76
C ARG A 148 7.75 -17.48 10.05
N LYS A 149 9.05 -17.32 9.95
CA LYS A 149 9.92 -16.99 11.08
C LYS A 149 9.87 -15.50 11.44
N GLU A 150 9.32 -14.68 10.56
CA GLU A 150 9.13 -13.27 10.78
C GLU A 150 7.82 -13.02 11.55
N ASP A 151 7.71 -11.83 12.14
CA ASP A 151 6.66 -11.53 13.11
C ASP A 151 5.23 -11.63 12.54
N PHE A 152 5.03 -11.18 11.29
CA PHE A 152 3.68 -11.06 10.72
C PHE A 152 3.38 -12.03 9.60
N GLY A 153 4.38 -12.64 8.98
CA GLY A 153 4.21 -13.37 7.73
C GLY A 153 3.98 -12.45 6.51
N TRP A 154 3.92 -11.15 6.71
CA TRP A 154 3.82 -10.13 5.67
C TRP A 154 4.40 -8.80 6.17
N ARG A 155 4.73 -7.93 5.22
CA ARG A 155 5.17 -6.57 5.52
C ARG A 155 4.65 -5.60 4.46
N VAL A 156 4.56 -4.33 4.82
CA VAL A 156 4.37 -3.26 3.86
C VAL A 156 5.69 -3.10 3.10
N LYS A 157 5.65 -3.34 1.80
CA LYS A 157 6.83 -3.16 0.94
C LYS A 157 7.00 -1.71 0.55
N THR A 158 5.91 -1.07 0.11
CA THR A 158 5.89 0.34 -0.25
C THR A 158 4.46 0.86 -0.25
N ALA A 159 4.32 2.18 -0.31
CA ALA A 159 3.04 2.84 -0.48
C ALA A 159 3.25 4.17 -1.21
N TYR A 160 2.28 4.55 -2.02
CA TYR A 160 2.28 5.81 -2.75
C TYR A 160 0.85 6.17 -3.15
N PRO A 161 0.57 7.46 -3.40
CA PRO A 161 -0.73 7.86 -3.92
C PRO A 161 -0.78 7.80 -5.44
N GLU A 162 -1.97 7.56 -6.00
CA GLU A 162 -2.22 7.70 -7.44
C GLU A 162 -3.56 8.42 -7.72
N PRO A 163 -3.72 8.97 -8.95
CA PRO A 163 -4.92 9.73 -9.34
C PRO A 163 -6.23 9.00 -9.19
#